data_9c8164441aa04592fcdb57a6a8be595c
#
_entry.id   9c8164441aa04592fcdb57a6a8be595c
#
_cell.length_a   1.000
_cell.length_b   1.000
_cell.length_c   1.000
_cell.angle_alpha   90.00
_cell.angle_beta   90.00
_cell.angle_gamma   90.00
#
_symmetry.space_group_name_H-M   'P 1'
#
loop_
_entity.id
_entity.type
_entity.pdbx_description
1 polymer ?
#
loop_
_entity_poly.entity_id
_entity_poly.type
_entity_poly.pdbx_seq_one_letter_code
_entity_poly.pdbx_strand_id
1 'polypeptide(L)'
;MSTSKEADLALAARCRDGDLGAFEELYKAHAARLYSLAFRMLGNAADAEDLLQEIFLSAHRKLESFRGEAALGTWLYRLAMNQILDYVRSRAGRAGQLTDGLEDAGTLPDAGGHRLADRAIDRIDLERALAELPDGCRAAFLLHDVEGLEHKEIGQVLGIAEGTSKSQVHKARLKLRRLLTRNVAELSERSDGL
;
A
#
# COMPACT_ATOMS: atom_id res chain seq x y z
N MET A 1 20.73 -13.77 -11.76
CA MET A 1 20.46 -12.91 -10.58
C MET A 1 21.44 -11.72 -10.43
N SER A 2 22.58 -11.72 -11.12
CA SER A 2 23.59 -10.63 -11.08
C SER A 2 23.13 -9.35 -11.81
N THR A 3 22.49 -9.49 -12.97
CA THR A 3 22.13 -8.37 -13.87
C THR A 3 21.11 -7.38 -13.28
N SER A 4 20.15 -7.83 -12.46
CA SER A 4 19.14 -6.94 -11.84
C SER A 4 19.79 -6.05 -10.77
N LYS A 5 20.63 -6.61 -9.91
CA LYS A 5 21.33 -5.87 -8.85
C LYS A 5 22.29 -4.83 -9.41
N GLU A 6 23.00 -5.15 -10.49
CA GLU A 6 23.91 -4.22 -11.17
C GLU A 6 23.14 -3.07 -11.82
N ALA A 7 21.99 -3.36 -12.43
CA ALA A 7 21.10 -2.33 -12.99
C ALA A 7 20.56 -1.38 -11.91
N ASP A 8 20.11 -1.92 -10.77
CA ASP A 8 19.64 -1.14 -9.62
C ASP A 8 20.72 -0.21 -9.05
N LEU A 9 21.95 -0.72 -8.92
CA LEU A 9 23.09 0.07 -8.46
C LEU A 9 23.48 1.16 -9.47
N ALA A 10 23.46 0.84 -10.77
CA ALA A 10 23.73 1.81 -11.82
C ALA A 10 22.69 2.93 -11.87
N LEU A 11 21.39 2.57 -11.78
CA LEU A 11 20.31 3.55 -11.72
C LEU A 11 20.41 4.44 -10.47
N ALA A 12 20.66 3.85 -9.31
CA ALA A 12 20.85 4.60 -8.07
C ALA A 12 22.08 5.52 -8.12
N ALA A 13 23.18 5.10 -8.76
CA ALA A 13 24.36 5.93 -8.95
C ALA A 13 24.05 7.16 -9.83
N ARG A 14 23.42 6.95 -10.99
CA ARG A 14 22.99 8.02 -11.89
C ARG A 14 22.09 9.03 -11.18
N CYS A 15 21.11 8.54 -10.38
CA CYS A 15 20.24 9.41 -9.61
C CYS A 15 21.04 10.27 -8.59
N ARG A 16 22.06 9.67 -7.93
CA ARG A 16 22.93 10.40 -6.97
C ARG A 16 23.77 11.48 -7.64
N ASP A 17 24.20 11.20 -8.88
CA ASP A 17 25.00 12.16 -9.69
C ASP A 17 24.13 13.30 -10.27
N GLY A 18 22.83 13.34 -9.93
CA GLY A 18 21.91 14.40 -10.36
C GLY A 18 21.30 14.19 -11.74
N ASP A 19 21.38 12.98 -12.30
CA ASP A 19 20.71 12.64 -13.56
C ASP A 19 19.19 12.63 -13.37
N LEU A 20 18.52 13.69 -13.81
CA LEU A 20 17.06 13.82 -13.73
C LEU A 20 16.34 12.75 -14.53
N GLY A 21 16.91 12.28 -15.66
CA GLY A 21 16.34 11.20 -16.45
C GLY A 21 16.36 9.86 -15.71
N ALA A 22 17.41 9.59 -14.95
CA ALA A 22 17.48 8.41 -14.09
C ALA A 22 16.44 8.47 -12.96
N PHE A 23 16.21 9.63 -12.37
CA PHE A 23 15.19 9.79 -11.35
C PHE A 23 13.77 9.68 -11.94
N GLU A 24 13.54 10.19 -13.13
CA GLU A 24 12.29 10.00 -13.87
C GLU A 24 12.02 8.51 -14.19
N GLU A 25 13.06 7.76 -14.58
CA GLU A 25 13.01 6.31 -14.79
C GLU A 25 12.58 5.60 -13.51
N LEU A 26 13.21 5.92 -12.37
CA LEU A 26 12.86 5.38 -11.06
C LEU A 26 11.40 5.71 -10.68
N TYR A 27 10.98 6.96 -10.88
CA TYR A 27 9.61 7.41 -10.61
C TYR A 27 8.59 6.62 -11.46
N LYS A 28 8.78 6.57 -12.78
CA LYS A 28 7.88 5.85 -13.70
C LYS A 28 7.76 4.37 -13.38
N ALA A 29 8.84 3.74 -12.95
CA ALA A 29 8.86 2.32 -12.61
C ALA A 29 8.04 1.99 -11.34
N HIS A 30 7.96 2.93 -10.37
CA HIS A 30 7.46 2.62 -9.03
C HIS A 30 6.26 3.45 -8.57
N ALA A 31 6.01 4.64 -9.15
CA ALA A 31 5.00 5.58 -8.65
C ALA A 31 3.58 4.98 -8.59
N ALA A 32 3.13 4.30 -9.63
CA ALA A 32 1.79 3.73 -9.67
C ALA A 32 1.56 2.67 -8.58
N ARG A 33 2.56 1.84 -8.31
CA ARG A 33 2.50 0.81 -7.26
C ARG A 33 2.54 1.43 -5.87
N LEU A 34 3.43 2.39 -5.63
CA LEU A 34 3.54 3.09 -4.36
C LEU A 34 2.29 3.92 -4.05
N TYR A 35 1.71 4.59 -5.06
CA TYR A 35 0.42 5.27 -4.92
C TYR A 35 -0.69 4.29 -4.54
N SER A 36 -0.81 3.17 -5.25
CA SER A 36 -1.81 2.15 -4.96
C SER A 36 -1.68 1.57 -3.55
N LEU A 37 -0.43 1.37 -3.10
CA LEU A 37 -0.13 0.91 -1.75
C LEU A 37 -0.55 1.95 -0.71
N ALA A 38 -0.17 3.22 -0.90
CA ALA A 38 -0.54 4.33 -0.02
C ALA A 38 -2.07 4.49 0.03
N PHE A 39 -2.75 4.51 -1.12
CA PHE A 39 -4.20 4.63 -1.19
C PHE A 39 -4.92 3.50 -0.43
N ARG A 40 -4.50 2.23 -0.62
CA ARG A 40 -5.10 1.09 0.10
C ARG A 40 -4.82 1.08 1.59
N MET A 41 -3.75 1.73 2.02
CA MET A 41 -3.43 1.90 3.44
C MET A 41 -4.21 3.06 4.08
N LEU A 42 -4.40 4.17 3.36
CA LEU A 42 -4.95 5.42 3.89
C LEU A 42 -6.46 5.58 3.63
N GLY A 43 -6.98 5.01 2.53
CA GLY A 43 -8.36 5.16 2.10
C GLY A 43 -8.73 6.56 1.57
N ASN A 44 -7.74 7.42 1.32
CA ASN A 44 -7.91 8.80 0.84
C ASN A 44 -6.94 9.09 -0.29
N ALA A 45 -7.45 9.59 -1.43
CA ALA A 45 -6.65 9.83 -2.62
C ALA A 45 -5.69 11.03 -2.45
N ALA A 46 -6.17 12.12 -1.84
CA ALA A 46 -5.34 13.31 -1.61
C ALA A 46 -4.18 12.99 -0.66
N ASP A 47 -4.45 12.34 0.47
CA ASP A 47 -3.40 11.90 1.40
C ASP A 47 -2.40 10.96 0.72
N ALA A 48 -2.87 10.08 -0.18
CA ALA A 48 -2.00 9.14 -0.91
C ALA A 48 -1.10 9.86 -1.94
N GLU A 49 -1.62 10.89 -2.62
CA GLU A 49 -0.85 11.72 -3.55
C GLU A 49 0.23 12.53 -2.83
N ASP A 50 -0.14 13.19 -1.74
CA ASP A 50 0.80 13.97 -0.93
C ASP A 50 1.91 13.07 -0.37
N LEU A 51 1.53 11.91 0.15
CA LEU A 51 2.49 10.98 0.71
C LEU A 51 3.40 10.38 -0.36
N LEU A 52 2.88 10.12 -1.58
CA LEU A 52 3.70 9.68 -2.70
C LEU A 52 4.81 10.70 -3.03
N GLN A 53 4.48 11.98 -3.06
CA GLN A 53 5.46 13.04 -3.28
C GLN A 53 6.53 13.04 -2.18
N GLU A 54 6.12 12.95 -0.91
CA GLU A 54 7.06 12.89 0.22
C GLU A 54 7.96 11.64 0.17
N ILE A 55 7.42 10.48 -0.25
CA ILE A 55 8.19 9.25 -0.44
C ILE A 55 9.31 9.47 -1.46
N PHE A 56 9.00 10.05 -2.62
CA PHE A 56 10.01 10.29 -3.66
C PHE A 56 11.02 11.38 -3.28
N LEU A 57 10.59 12.43 -2.59
CA LEU A 57 11.51 13.42 -2.02
C LEU A 57 12.45 12.79 -0.98
N SER A 58 11.93 11.91 -0.14
CA SER A 58 12.75 11.14 0.81
C SER A 58 13.67 10.15 0.10
N ALA A 59 13.20 9.48 -0.97
CA ALA A 59 14.01 8.59 -1.77
C ALA A 59 15.20 9.34 -2.37
N HIS A 60 14.95 10.50 -2.99
CA HIS A 60 16.01 11.34 -3.55
C HIS A 60 17.08 11.69 -2.49
N ARG A 61 16.67 12.14 -1.32
CA ARG A 61 17.59 12.48 -0.22
C ARG A 61 18.36 11.29 0.35
N LYS A 62 17.74 10.09 0.34
CA LYS A 62 18.29 8.88 0.97
C LYS A 62 18.97 7.92 -0.02
N LEU A 63 18.97 8.22 -1.31
CA LEU A 63 19.64 7.37 -2.33
C LEU A 63 21.12 7.16 -2.04
N GLU A 64 21.80 8.11 -1.40
CA GLU A 64 23.18 7.95 -0.94
C GLU A 64 23.36 6.76 0.02
N SER A 65 22.31 6.41 0.78
CA SER A 65 22.32 5.30 1.71
C SER A 65 22.02 3.94 1.08
N PHE A 66 21.59 3.91 -0.19
CA PHE A 66 21.31 2.67 -0.89
C PHE A 66 22.60 1.93 -1.24
N ARG A 67 22.79 0.74 -0.67
CA ARG A 67 24.00 -0.10 -0.84
C ARG A 67 23.78 -1.35 -1.68
N GLY A 68 22.58 -1.53 -2.25
CA GLY A 68 22.26 -2.74 -3.04
C GLY A 68 22.22 -4.03 -2.22
N GLU A 69 21.94 -3.96 -0.90
CA GLU A 69 21.73 -5.13 -0.04
C GLU A 69 20.40 -5.83 -0.35
N ALA A 70 19.44 -5.07 -0.87
CA ALA A 70 18.17 -5.53 -1.41
C ALA A 70 17.95 -4.91 -2.80
N ALA A 71 16.94 -5.37 -3.55
CA ALA A 71 16.51 -4.71 -4.78
C ALA A 71 16.08 -3.26 -4.49
N LEU A 72 16.29 -2.36 -5.46
CA LEU A 72 15.95 -0.95 -5.33
C LEU A 72 14.46 -0.76 -5.04
N GLY A 73 13.59 -1.57 -5.65
CA GLY A 73 12.16 -1.61 -5.36
C GLY A 73 11.85 -1.98 -3.90
N THR A 74 12.50 -3.02 -3.36
CA THR A 74 12.33 -3.43 -1.96
C THR A 74 12.77 -2.32 -0.99
N TRP A 75 13.87 -1.62 -1.31
CA TRP A 75 14.33 -0.47 -0.54
C TRP A 75 13.31 0.69 -0.58
N LEU A 76 12.71 0.97 -1.75
CA LEU A 76 11.64 1.96 -1.89
C LEU A 76 10.39 1.58 -1.09
N TYR A 77 9.96 0.31 -1.14
CA TYR A 77 8.83 -0.18 -0.34
C TYR A 77 9.09 0.00 1.16
N ARG A 78 10.31 -0.27 1.63
CA ARG A 78 10.69 -0.04 3.04
C ARG A 78 10.54 1.44 3.41
N LEU A 79 11.01 2.34 2.56
CA LEU A 79 10.92 3.77 2.77
C LEU A 79 9.47 4.24 2.77
N ALA A 80 8.67 3.77 1.82
CA ALA A 80 7.25 4.07 1.69
C ALA A 80 6.45 3.56 2.90
N MET A 81 6.63 2.29 3.27
CA MET A 81 5.88 1.70 4.38
C MET A 81 6.16 2.38 5.72
N ASN A 82 7.40 2.79 5.97
CA ASN A 82 7.71 3.56 7.17
C ASN A 82 6.90 4.86 7.22
N GLN A 83 6.86 5.62 6.13
CA GLN A 83 6.12 6.89 6.07
C GLN A 83 4.60 6.66 6.14
N ILE A 84 4.08 5.66 5.43
CA ILE A 84 2.65 5.30 5.47
C ILE A 84 2.23 4.93 6.90
N LEU A 85 2.98 4.06 7.57
CA LEU A 85 2.65 3.63 8.92
C LEU A 85 2.79 4.76 9.94
N ASP A 86 3.78 5.64 9.78
CA ASP A 86 3.94 6.83 10.63
C ASP A 86 2.76 7.80 10.42
N TYR A 87 2.30 7.99 9.19
CA TYR A 87 1.12 8.79 8.88
C TYR A 87 -0.14 8.20 9.54
N VAL A 88 -0.39 6.89 9.39
CA VAL A 88 -1.53 6.20 9.99
C VAL A 88 -1.51 6.36 11.52
N ARG A 89 -0.36 6.16 12.16
CA ARG A 89 -0.21 6.34 13.62
C ARG A 89 -0.46 7.78 14.04
N SER A 90 0.05 8.76 13.30
CA SER A 90 -0.14 10.18 13.61
C SER A 90 -1.62 10.60 13.49
N ARG A 91 -2.34 10.04 12.49
CA ARG A 91 -3.77 10.26 12.31
C ARG A 91 -4.59 9.62 13.44
N ALA A 92 -4.29 8.38 13.82
CA ALA A 92 -4.91 7.71 14.94
C ALA A 92 -4.71 8.46 16.27
N GLY A 93 -3.50 8.97 16.51
CA GLY A 93 -3.19 9.80 17.68
C GLY A 93 -3.97 11.11 17.70
N ARG A 94 -4.15 11.76 16.55
CA ARG A 94 -4.98 12.99 16.42
C ARG A 94 -6.47 12.69 16.59
N ALA A 95 -6.98 11.61 16.04
CA ALA A 95 -8.38 11.20 16.20
C ALA A 95 -8.70 10.85 17.66
N GLY A 96 -7.79 10.24 18.40
CA GLY A 96 -7.94 9.97 19.83
C GLY A 96 -7.92 11.22 20.73
N GLN A 97 -7.39 12.34 20.23
CA GLN A 97 -7.42 13.65 20.92
C GLN A 97 -8.64 14.50 20.54
N LEU A 98 -9.32 14.18 19.42
CA LEU A 98 -10.46 14.90 18.86
C LEU A 98 -11.76 14.09 19.01
N THR A 99 -11.98 13.44 20.17
CA THR A 99 -13.28 12.85 20.47
C THR A 99 -14.29 13.96 20.83
N ASP A 100 -14.53 14.85 19.88
CA ASP A 100 -15.76 15.65 19.76
C ASP A 100 -15.89 16.10 18.29
N GLY A 101 -16.76 15.40 17.55
CA GLY A 101 -17.40 15.91 16.35
C GLY A 101 -16.77 15.61 15.00
N LEU A 102 -17.59 14.98 14.19
CA LEU A 102 -17.64 14.82 12.73
C LEU A 102 -16.89 13.63 12.11
N GLU A 103 -17.73 12.63 11.84
CA GLU A 103 -17.54 11.65 10.78
C GLU A 103 -17.46 12.37 9.42
N ASP A 104 -16.33 12.28 8.76
CA ASP A 104 -16.24 12.57 7.33
C ASP A 104 -15.78 11.31 6.60
N ALA A 105 -16.77 10.49 6.24
CA ALA A 105 -16.62 9.38 5.33
C ALA A 105 -16.51 9.94 3.92
N GLY A 106 -15.30 10.09 3.41
CA GLY A 106 -15.06 10.50 2.04
C GLY A 106 -15.77 9.57 1.05
N THR A 107 -16.78 10.12 0.36
CA THR A 107 -17.58 9.50 -0.71
C THR A 107 -16.68 9.19 -1.91
N LEU A 108 -16.69 7.91 -2.36
CA LEU A 108 -16.06 7.47 -3.60
C LEU A 108 -16.88 7.95 -4.80
N PRO A 109 -16.27 8.38 -5.92
CA PRO A 109 -16.98 8.78 -7.13
C PRO A 109 -17.58 7.59 -7.87
N ASP A 110 -18.84 7.76 -8.28
CA ASP A 110 -19.66 6.83 -9.05
C ASP A 110 -19.15 6.73 -10.52
N ALA A 111 -18.89 5.52 -11.01
CA ALA A 111 -18.50 5.27 -12.40
C ALA A 111 -19.38 4.17 -13.02
N GLY A 112 -20.28 4.60 -13.90
CA GLY A 112 -21.34 3.81 -14.49
C GLY A 112 -20.96 2.77 -15.55
N GLY A 113 -21.81 1.74 -15.68
CA GLY A 113 -21.83 0.73 -16.72
C GLY A 113 -22.02 -0.70 -16.18
N HIS A 114 -23.11 -1.39 -16.58
CA HIS A 114 -23.54 -2.66 -15.97
C HIS A 114 -22.52 -3.81 -15.90
N ARG A 115 -21.52 -3.89 -16.78
CA ARG A 115 -20.38 -4.83 -16.65
C ARG A 115 -19.18 -4.24 -15.89
N LEU A 116 -19.11 -2.94 -15.82
CA LEU A 116 -18.16 -2.19 -15.00
C LEU A 116 -18.68 -2.05 -13.56
N ALA A 117 -20.00 -2.05 -13.37
CA ALA A 117 -20.66 -1.97 -12.06
C ALA A 117 -20.31 -3.18 -11.17
N ASP A 118 -20.41 -4.42 -11.68
CA ASP A 118 -20.06 -5.60 -10.90
C ASP A 118 -18.59 -5.58 -10.46
N ARG A 119 -17.69 -5.22 -11.39
CA ARG A 119 -16.25 -5.06 -11.04
C ARG A 119 -15.97 -3.87 -10.14
N ALA A 120 -16.76 -2.80 -10.24
CA ALA A 120 -16.64 -1.64 -9.37
C ALA A 120 -17.20 -1.94 -7.96
N ILE A 121 -18.30 -2.68 -7.86
CA ILE A 121 -18.87 -3.15 -6.59
C ILE A 121 -17.88 -4.08 -5.89
N ASP A 122 -17.35 -5.08 -6.60
CA ASP A 122 -16.32 -6.01 -6.07
C ASP A 122 -15.07 -5.25 -5.58
N ARG A 123 -14.67 -4.21 -6.28
CA ARG A 123 -13.52 -3.37 -5.91
C ARG A 123 -13.79 -2.52 -4.68
N ILE A 124 -14.97 -1.90 -4.58
CA ILE A 124 -15.40 -1.12 -3.41
C ILE A 124 -15.50 -2.03 -2.18
N ASP A 125 -16.03 -3.22 -2.34
CA ASP A 125 -16.14 -4.20 -1.26
C ASP A 125 -14.77 -4.68 -0.79
N LEU A 126 -13.82 -4.89 -1.69
CA LEU A 126 -12.45 -5.25 -1.35
C LEU A 126 -11.74 -4.10 -0.61
N GLU A 127 -11.86 -2.86 -1.06
CA GLU A 127 -11.24 -1.70 -0.42
C GLU A 127 -11.81 -1.46 0.98
N ARG A 128 -13.13 -1.62 1.17
CA ARG A 128 -13.78 -1.58 2.50
C ARG A 128 -13.28 -2.70 3.40
N ALA A 129 -13.23 -3.94 2.88
CA ALA A 129 -12.73 -5.08 3.65
C ALA A 129 -11.25 -4.93 4.04
N LEU A 130 -10.42 -4.34 3.17
CA LEU A 130 -9.04 -4.00 3.49
C LEU A 130 -8.95 -2.95 4.60
N ALA A 131 -9.82 -1.94 4.59
CA ALA A 131 -9.85 -0.90 5.62
C ALA A 131 -10.19 -1.46 7.02
N GLU A 132 -10.94 -2.56 7.09
CA GLU A 132 -11.23 -3.24 8.36
C GLU A 132 -10.08 -4.10 8.92
N LEU A 133 -9.02 -4.32 8.15
CA LEU A 133 -7.86 -5.07 8.64
C LEU A 133 -7.04 -4.21 9.62
N PRO A 134 -6.48 -4.82 10.68
CA PRO A 134 -5.43 -4.16 11.47
C PRO A 134 -4.27 -3.74 10.57
N ASP A 135 -3.67 -2.58 10.80
CA ASP A 135 -2.67 -1.97 9.92
C ASP A 135 -1.50 -2.90 9.57
N GLY A 136 -0.97 -3.63 10.55
CA GLY A 136 0.11 -4.59 10.31
C GLY A 136 -0.32 -5.77 9.41
N CYS A 137 -1.56 -6.26 9.58
CA CYS A 137 -2.10 -7.33 8.73
C CYS A 137 -2.35 -6.81 7.31
N ARG A 138 -2.89 -5.60 7.18
CA ARG A 138 -3.14 -4.94 5.89
C ARG A 138 -1.83 -4.71 5.15
N ALA A 139 -0.83 -4.14 5.81
CA ALA A 139 0.50 -3.91 5.25
C ALA A 139 1.16 -5.21 4.76
N ALA A 140 1.19 -6.25 5.60
CA ALA A 140 1.79 -7.54 5.22
C ALA A 140 1.05 -8.20 4.05
N PHE A 141 -0.28 -8.13 4.03
CA PHE A 141 -1.11 -8.65 2.94
C PHE A 141 -0.85 -7.91 1.62
N LEU A 142 -0.85 -6.58 1.64
CA LEU A 142 -0.60 -5.78 0.44
C LEU A 142 0.80 -6.04 -0.13
N LEU A 143 1.82 -6.09 0.71
CA LEU A 143 3.19 -6.37 0.27
C LEU A 143 3.33 -7.79 -0.30
N HIS A 144 2.63 -8.79 0.27
CA HIS A 144 2.73 -10.17 -0.19
C HIS A 144 1.83 -10.47 -1.39
N ASP A 145 0.51 -10.24 -1.24
CA ASP A 145 -0.49 -10.71 -2.21
C ASP A 145 -0.65 -9.75 -3.40
N VAL A 146 -0.30 -8.46 -3.24
CA VAL A 146 -0.44 -7.46 -4.30
C VAL A 146 0.92 -7.13 -4.94
N GLU A 147 1.95 -6.89 -4.11
CA GLU A 147 3.27 -6.49 -4.60
C GLU A 147 4.21 -7.68 -4.85
N GLY A 148 3.86 -8.87 -4.35
CA GLY A 148 4.59 -10.11 -4.63
C GLY A 148 5.89 -10.26 -3.84
N LEU A 149 6.07 -9.54 -2.72
CA LEU A 149 7.26 -9.68 -1.88
C LEU A 149 7.25 -11.00 -1.11
N GLU A 150 8.43 -11.59 -0.93
CA GLU A 150 8.61 -12.75 -0.07
C GLU A 150 8.51 -12.35 1.42
N HIS A 151 8.11 -13.28 2.29
CA HIS A 151 7.98 -13.01 3.73
C HIS A 151 9.26 -12.50 4.39
N LYS A 152 10.41 -12.92 3.90
CA LYS A 152 11.72 -12.44 4.35
C LYS A 152 11.90 -10.94 4.01
N GLU A 153 11.52 -10.53 2.80
CA GLU A 153 11.57 -9.13 2.36
C GLU A 153 10.57 -8.27 3.13
N ILE A 154 9.34 -8.79 3.33
CA ILE A 154 8.32 -8.14 4.16
C ILE A 154 8.83 -7.94 5.58
N GLY A 155 9.52 -8.93 6.14
CA GLY A 155 10.17 -8.81 7.45
C GLY A 155 11.16 -7.64 7.50
N GLN A 156 11.96 -7.46 6.46
CA GLN A 156 12.89 -6.33 6.32
C GLN A 156 12.17 -4.99 6.13
N VAL A 157 11.10 -4.97 5.32
CA VAL A 157 10.31 -3.76 5.06
C VAL A 157 9.58 -3.27 6.31
N LEU A 158 8.91 -4.18 7.04
CA LEU A 158 8.08 -3.85 8.20
C LEU A 158 8.82 -3.89 9.55
N GLY A 159 10.07 -4.33 9.58
CA GLY A 159 10.83 -4.50 10.82
C GLY A 159 10.30 -5.62 11.73
N ILE A 160 9.77 -6.70 11.15
CA ILE A 160 9.18 -7.85 11.86
C ILE A 160 9.87 -9.16 11.48
N ALA A 161 9.70 -10.19 12.31
CA ALA A 161 10.19 -11.53 11.97
C ALA A 161 9.42 -12.12 10.78
N GLU A 162 10.08 -12.95 9.97
CA GLU A 162 9.45 -13.65 8.84
C GLU A 162 8.21 -14.47 9.26
N GLY A 163 8.27 -15.15 10.41
CA GLY A 163 7.14 -15.88 10.98
C GLY A 163 5.95 -14.98 11.33
N THR A 164 6.23 -13.75 11.78
CA THR A 164 5.21 -12.73 12.04
C THR A 164 4.53 -12.29 10.73
N SER A 165 5.31 -12.07 9.67
CA SER A 165 4.77 -11.76 8.33
C SER A 165 3.83 -12.87 7.85
N LYS A 166 4.25 -14.15 7.94
CA LYS A 166 3.41 -15.30 7.58
C LYS A 166 2.08 -15.31 8.35
N SER A 167 2.14 -15.11 9.66
CA SER A 167 0.94 -15.09 10.51
C SER A 167 0.02 -13.90 10.23
N GLN A 168 0.56 -12.73 9.93
CA GLN A 168 -0.22 -11.53 9.58
C GLN A 168 -0.95 -11.70 8.24
N VAL A 169 -0.27 -12.20 7.21
CA VAL A 169 -0.89 -12.50 5.90
C VAL A 169 -1.99 -13.54 6.06
N HIS A 170 -1.74 -14.61 6.82
CA HIS A 170 -2.76 -15.64 7.08
C HIS A 170 -4.01 -15.06 7.78
N LYS A 171 -3.82 -14.26 8.83
CA LYS A 171 -4.93 -13.57 9.54
C LYS A 171 -5.68 -12.61 8.62
N ALA A 172 -4.97 -11.85 7.79
CA ALA A 172 -5.58 -10.96 6.81
C ALA A 172 -6.49 -11.72 5.83
N ARG A 173 -5.98 -12.79 5.22
CA ARG A 173 -6.74 -13.64 4.28
C ARG A 173 -8.01 -14.24 4.94
N LEU A 174 -7.91 -14.71 6.17
CA LEU A 174 -9.06 -15.24 6.90
C LEU A 174 -10.11 -14.16 7.15
N LYS A 175 -9.70 -12.97 7.58
CA LYS A 175 -10.63 -11.88 7.85
C LYS A 175 -11.26 -11.36 6.55
N LEU A 176 -10.49 -11.15 5.49
CA LEU A 176 -11.00 -10.76 4.18
C LEU A 176 -12.03 -11.74 3.64
N ARG A 177 -11.74 -13.05 3.71
CA ARG A 177 -12.70 -14.07 3.27
C ARG A 177 -14.04 -13.94 4.00
N ARG A 178 -14.03 -13.75 5.33
CA ARG A 178 -15.25 -13.58 6.12
C ARG A 178 -16.03 -12.32 5.73
N LEU A 179 -15.33 -11.21 5.53
CA LEU A 179 -15.96 -9.94 5.17
C LEU A 179 -16.61 -10.00 3.79
N LEU A 180 -15.88 -10.50 2.80
CA LEU A 180 -16.37 -10.61 1.42
C LEU A 180 -17.52 -11.61 1.31
N THR A 181 -17.49 -12.75 2.04
CA THR A 181 -18.61 -13.72 2.05
C THR A 181 -19.87 -13.12 2.68
N ARG A 182 -19.73 -12.31 3.73
CA ARG A 182 -20.87 -11.63 4.36
C ARG A 182 -21.51 -10.62 3.41
N ASN A 183 -20.70 -9.81 2.71
CA ASN A 183 -21.20 -8.81 1.76
C ASN A 183 -21.98 -9.46 0.60
N VAL A 184 -21.50 -10.61 0.10
CA VAL A 184 -22.21 -11.36 -0.96
C VAL A 184 -23.57 -11.89 -0.46
N ALA A 185 -23.66 -12.38 0.78
CA ALA A 185 -24.93 -12.85 1.36
C ALA A 185 -25.94 -11.70 1.51
N GLU A 186 -25.50 -10.53 2.03
CA GLU A 186 -26.36 -9.34 2.19
C GLU A 186 -26.86 -8.78 0.84
N LEU A 187 -26.06 -8.85 -0.22
CA LEU A 187 -26.46 -8.45 -1.57
C LEU A 187 -27.48 -9.41 -2.19
N SER A 188 -27.31 -10.73 -1.97
CA SER A 188 -28.25 -11.76 -2.44
C SER A 188 -29.64 -11.58 -1.80
N GLU A 189 -29.71 -11.34 -0.48
CA GLU A 189 -30.97 -11.12 0.23
C GLU A 189 -31.70 -9.86 -0.22
N ARG A 190 -30.98 -8.80 -0.64
CA ARG A 190 -31.58 -7.57 -1.22
C ARG A 190 -32.13 -7.76 -2.62
N SER A 191 -31.56 -8.68 -3.39
CA SER A 191 -31.99 -8.98 -4.76
C SER A 191 -33.25 -9.86 -4.79
N ASP A 192 -33.44 -10.74 -3.80
CA ASP A 192 -34.59 -11.64 -3.72
C ASP A 192 -35.84 -10.99 -3.05
N GLY A 193 -35.72 -9.76 -2.58
CA GLY A 193 -36.80 -9.01 -1.91
C GLY A 193 -37.52 -7.97 -2.81
N LEU A 194 -37.26 -7.93 -4.12
CA LEU A 194 -37.91 -7.08 -5.14
C LEU A 194 -38.70 -7.93 -6.15
#